data_9dd84207e97bce9a493ffe01ad2fec01
#
_entry.id   9dd84207e97bce9a493ffe01ad2fec01
#
_cell.length_a   1.000
_cell.length_b   1.000
_cell.length_c   1.000
_cell.angle_alpha   90.00
_cell.angle_beta   90.00
_cell.angle_gamma   90.00
#
_symmetry.space_group_name_H-M   'P 1'
#
loop_
_entity.id
_entity.type
_entity.pdbx_description
1 polymer ?
#
loop_
_entity_poly.entity_id
_entity_poly.type
_entity_poly.pdbx_seq_one_letter_code
_entity_poly.pdbx_strand_id
1 'polypeptide(L)'
;SVVMTSKVIDNEGNKILQDILETGIADHKANDNYSKNYILFQRLFDKLSELSPTLMLEFIYYTLNRAVVFPIKTDSQDDALSVFSTLNDRGLPLSEADIFKAKMYNRIKKEYKKLFIKQWKNLSERAIYAKENVQQLFYYYMFYLRALEKDTATTTLGLRRFYSKGGFNRLYKSNLLKHLDKILDLWVVMNRRETIDDKPWTENIDIIKILDTLSSYPNESWKYPVVVFYLSHGEKEEFELYF
;
A
#
# COMPACT_ATOMS: atom_id res chain seq x y z
N SER A 1 -20.99 -18.96 -16.30
CA SER A 1 -21.20 -17.50 -16.16
C SER A 1 -20.37 -16.99 -15.01
N VAL A 2 -19.57 -15.97 -15.23
CA VAL A 2 -18.71 -15.37 -14.20
C VAL A 2 -19.57 -14.76 -13.11
N VAL A 3 -19.39 -15.24 -11.89
CA VAL A 3 -20.22 -14.87 -10.73
C VAL A 3 -19.67 -13.65 -9.98
N MET A 4 -18.38 -13.35 -10.14
CA MET A 4 -17.73 -12.22 -9.46
C MET A 4 -16.81 -11.43 -10.39
N THR A 5 -17.02 -10.13 -10.46
CA THR A 5 -16.10 -9.19 -11.10
C THR A 5 -15.90 -7.99 -10.19
N SER A 6 -14.71 -7.43 -10.16
CA SER A 6 -14.43 -6.17 -9.44
C SER A 6 -14.24 -5.04 -10.45
N LYS A 7 -14.93 -3.92 -10.21
CA LYS A 7 -14.74 -2.69 -11.00
C LYS A 7 -13.49 -1.89 -10.57
N VAL A 8 -12.90 -2.24 -9.44
CA VAL A 8 -11.78 -1.52 -8.82
C VAL A 8 -10.45 -2.25 -9.02
N ILE A 9 -10.50 -3.56 -9.23
CA ILE A 9 -9.34 -4.39 -9.59
C ILE A 9 -9.04 -4.12 -11.08
N ASP A 10 -7.76 -4.10 -11.43
CA ASP A 10 -7.35 -3.97 -12.82
C ASP A 10 -7.86 -5.13 -13.68
N ASN A 11 -7.85 -4.95 -14.99
CA ASN A 11 -8.34 -5.97 -15.90
C ASN A 11 -7.54 -7.28 -15.82
N GLU A 12 -6.27 -7.22 -15.43
CA GLU A 12 -5.37 -8.36 -15.27
C GLU A 12 -5.79 -9.23 -14.08
N GLY A 13 -6.01 -8.62 -12.91
CA GLY A 13 -6.48 -9.33 -11.71
C GLY A 13 -7.86 -9.96 -11.90
N ASN A 14 -8.78 -9.27 -12.58
CA ASN A 14 -10.08 -9.85 -12.93
C ASN A 14 -9.93 -11.05 -13.89
N LYS A 15 -9.04 -10.96 -14.88
CA LYS A 15 -8.80 -12.06 -15.81
C LYS A 15 -8.24 -13.27 -15.09
N ILE A 16 -7.23 -13.10 -14.24
CA ILE A 16 -6.66 -14.20 -13.45
C ILE A 16 -7.75 -14.88 -12.60
N LEU A 17 -8.57 -14.08 -11.89
CA LEU A 17 -9.68 -14.63 -11.09
C LEU A 17 -10.68 -15.39 -11.95
N GLN A 18 -11.04 -14.88 -13.13
CA GLN A 18 -11.94 -15.53 -14.05
C GLN A 18 -11.36 -16.85 -14.57
N ASP A 19 -10.11 -16.83 -15.01
CA ASP A 19 -9.42 -18.02 -15.52
C ASP A 19 -9.38 -19.14 -14.45
N ILE A 20 -9.10 -18.77 -13.18
CA ILE A 20 -9.13 -19.71 -12.05
C ILE A 20 -10.54 -20.27 -11.82
N LEU A 21 -11.57 -19.42 -11.84
CA LEU A 21 -12.97 -19.84 -11.62
C LEU A 21 -13.51 -20.75 -12.74
N GLU A 22 -13.05 -20.54 -13.98
CA GLU A 22 -13.50 -21.31 -15.14
C GLU A 22 -12.72 -22.62 -15.27
N THR A 23 -11.42 -22.60 -15.02
CA THR A 23 -10.54 -23.76 -15.28
C THR A 23 -10.24 -24.59 -14.06
N GLY A 24 -10.34 -24.02 -12.85
CA GLY A 24 -9.86 -24.65 -11.64
C GLY A 24 -8.33 -24.77 -11.57
N ILE A 25 -7.60 -24.00 -12.37
CA ILE A 25 -6.14 -24.07 -12.46
C ILE A 25 -5.55 -22.69 -12.16
N ALA A 26 -4.50 -22.66 -11.34
CA ALA A 26 -3.70 -21.47 -11.10
C ALA A 26 -2.24 -21.72 -11.48
N ASP A 27 -1.56 -20.68 -11.96
CA ASP A 27 -0.13 -20.76 -12.26
C ASP A 27 0.68 -20.77 -10.94
N HIS A 28 1.40 -21.86 -10.68
CA HIS A 28 2.24 -22.04 -9.50
C HIS A 28 3.44 -21.08 -9.44
N LYS A 29 3.81 -20.46 -10.54
CA LYS A 29 4.88 -19.47 -10.63
C LYS A 29 4.37 -18.03 -10.55
N ALA A 30 3.05 -17.83 -10.59
CA ALA A 30 2.46 -16.50 -10.52
C ALA A 30 2.71 -15.84 -9.17
N ASN A 31 2.92 -14.55 -9.19
CA ASN A 31 3.20 -13.78 -7.97
C ASN A 31 1.97 -12.99 -7.46
N ASP A 32 0.81 -13.14 -8.09
CA ASP A 32 -0.43 -12.52 -7.67
C ASP A 32 -1.10 -13.26 -6.50
N ASN A 33 -1.95 -12.52 -5.77
CA ASN A 33 -2.61 -13.05 -4.59
C ASN A 33 -3.75 -14.04 -4.91
N TYR A 34 -4.35 -13.98 -6.09
CA TYR A 34 -5.43 -14.90 -6.47
C TYR A 34 -4.87 -16.30 -6.67
N SER A 35 -3.82 -16.42 -7.48
CA SER A 35 -3.12 -17.68 -7.71
C SER A 35 -2.55 -18.27 -6.43
N LYS A 36 -1.86 -17.44 -5.61
CA LYS A 36 -1.29 -17.89 -4.33
C LYS A 36 -2.34 -18.42 -3.37
N ASN A 37 -3.44 -17.69 -3.20
CA ASN A 37 -4.52 -18.08 -2.31
C ASN A 37 -5.23 -19.34 -2.82
N TYR A 38 -5.50 -19.42 -4.12
CA TYR A 38 -6.11 -20.60 -4.71
C TYR A 38 -5.26 -21.85 -4.45
N ILE A 39 -3.97 -21.79 -4.75
CA ILE A 39 -3.02 -22.90 -4.51
C ILE A 39 -2.95 -23.26 -3.02
N LEU A 40 -2.97 -22.27 -2.12
CA LEU A 40 -3.01 -22.52 -0.69
C LEU A 40 -4.27 -23.29 -0.30
N PHE A 41 -5.45 -22.84 -0.72
CA PHE A 41 -6.71 -23.53 -0.44
C PHE A 41 -6.75 -24.92 -1.07
N GLN A 42 -6.29 -25.09 -2.28
CA GLN A 42 -6.20 -26.39 -2.94
C GLN A 42 -5.38 -27.36 -2.08
N ARG A 43 -4.18 -26.98 -1.65
CA ARG A 43 -3.34 -27.82 -0.78
C ARG A 43 -4.00 -28.16 0.56
N LEU A 44 -4.75 -27.21 1.14
CA LEU A 44 -5.47 -27.44 2.40
C LEU A 44 -6.61 -28.44 2.20
N PHE A 45 -7.33 -28.34 1.08
CA PHE A 45 -8.41 -29.28 0.74
C PHE A 45 -7.87 -30.68 0.41
N ASP A 46 -6.78 -30.77 -0.35
CA ASP A 46 -6.12 -32.03 -0.66
C ASP A 46 -5.70 -32.72 0.65
N LYS A 47 -5.04 -31.99 1.54
CA LYS A 47 -4.63 -32.52 2.87
C LYS A 47 -5.82 -32.95 3.71
N LEU A 48 -6.92 -32.20 3.72
CA LEU A 48 -8.13 -32.55 4.45
C LEU A 48 -8.75 -33.84 3.87
N SER A 49 -8.81 -33.94 2.55
CA SER A 49 -9.33 -35.10 1.82
C SER A 49 -8.51 -36.36 2.08
N GLU A 50 -7.18 -36.24 2.13
CA GLU A 50 -6.27 -37.35 2.46
C GLU A 50 -6.45 -37.79 3.90
N LEU A 51 -6.58 -36.88 4.86
CA LEU A 51 -6.73 -37.22 6.28
C LEU A 51 -8.09 -37.81 6.59
N SER A 52 -9.16 -37.30 6.01
CA SER A 52 -10.52 -37.78 6.26
C SER A 52 -11.46 -37.36 5.12
N PRO A 53 -11.71 -38.25 4.14
CA PRO A 53 -12.66 -37.98 3.05
C PRO A 53 -14.07 -37.63 3.54
N THR A 54 -14.52 -38.26 4.63
CA THR A 54 -15.84 -37.99 5.23
C THR A 54 -15.92 -36.57 5.76
N LEU A 55 -14.89 -36.12 6.48
CA LEU A 55 -14.83 -34.77 7.02
C LEU A 55 -14.81 -33.72 5.89
N MET A 56 -14.14 -34.03 4.78
CA MET A 56 -14.14 -33.16 3.60
C MET A 56 -15.54 -33.01 3.02
N LEU A 57 -16.30 -34.10 2.90
CA LEU A 57 -17.69 -34.06 2.42
C LEU A 57 -18.60 -33.28 3.38
N GLU A 58 -18.46 -33.49 4.68
CA GLU A 58 -19.18 -32.74 5.71
C GLU A 58 -18.84 -31.25 5.65
N PHE A 59 -17.58 -30.90 5.48
CA PHE A 59 -17.15 -29.51 5.31
C PHE A 59 -17.78 -28.85 4.10
N ILE A 60 -17.79 -29.54 2.94
CA ILE A 60 -18.44 -29.04 1.71
C ILE A 60 -19.94 -28.85 1.95
N TYR A 61 -20.60 -29.87 2.53
CA TYR A 61 -22.03 -29.80 2.83
C TYR A 61 -22.36 -28.64 3.78
N TYR A 62 -21.57 -28.49 4.87
CA TYR A 62 -21.75 -27.40 5.82
C TYR A 62 -21.57 -26.05 5.16
N THR A 63 -20.51 -25.87 4.36
CA THR A 63 -20.23 -24.61 3.69
C THR A 63 -21.35 -24.23 2.72
N LEU A 64 -21.85 -25.15 1.93
CA LEU A 64 -22.90 -24.88 0.93
C LEU A 64 -24.28 -24.68 1.57
N ASN A 65 -24.60 -25.30 2.70
CA ASN A 65 -25.94 -25.33 3.27
C ASN A 65 -26.08 -24.52 4.57
N ARG A 66 -24.99 -24.23 5.27
CA ARG A 66 -24.99 -23.57 6.59
C ARG A 66 -24.25 -22.23 6.62
N ALA A 67 -23.34 -21.98 5.68
CA ALA A 67 -22.70 -20.67 5.61
C ALA A 67 -23.72 -19.61 5.18
N VAL A 68 -23.80 -18.53 5.98
CA VAL A 68 -24.69 -17.40 5.72
C VAL A 68 -23.86 -16.24 5.20
N VAL A 69 -24.22 -15.71 4.04
CA VAL A 69 -23.58 -14.54 3.44
C VAL A 69 -24.51 -13.34 3.57
N PHE A 70 -24.01 -12.25 4.14
CA PHE A 70 -24.74 -11.00 4.25
C PHE A 70 -24.26 -10.01 3.19
N PRO A 71 -25.02 -9.77 2.11
CA PRO A 71 -24.70 -8.71 1.17
C PRO A 71 -25.03 -7.34 1.80
N ILE A 72 -24.03 -6.49 1.97
CA ILE A 72 -24.20 -5.13 2.47
C ILE A 72 -24.16 -4.18 1.27
N LYS A 73 -25.24 -3.45 1.07
CA LYS A 73 -25.32 -2.38 0.07
C LYS A 73 -25.25 -1.04 0.78
N THR A 74 -24.49 -0.11 0.23
CA THR A 74 -24.34 1.25 0.74
C THR A 74 -24.60 2.25 -0.38
N ASP A 75 -25.16 3.39 -0.05
CA ASP A 75 -25.49 4.44 -1.01
C ASP A 75 -24.26 5.30 -1.35
N SER A 76 -23.28 5.32 -0.47
CA SER A 76 -22.05 6.06 -0.66
C SER A 76 -20.82 5.20 -0.41
N GLN A 77 -19.70 5.59 -1.04
CA GLN A 77 -18.42 4.91 -0.79
C GLN A 77 -17.87 5.20 0.61
N ASP A 78 -18.19 6.35 1.19
CA ASP A 78 -17.76 6.69 2.56
C ASP A 78 -18.45 5.79 3.58
N ASP A 79 -19.73 5.50 3.37
CA ASP A 79 -20.47 4.54 4.18
C ASP A 79 -19.93 3.12 3.98
N ALA A 80 -19.63 2.72 2.72
CA ALA A 80 -19.01 1.43 2.43
C ALA A 80 -17.66 1.27 3.15
N LEU A 81 -16.79 2.27 3.11
CA LEU A 81 -15.50 2.26 3.80
C LEU A 81 -15.67 2.25 5.32
N SER A 82 -16.65 2.97 5.85
CA SER A 82 -16.98 3.02 7.28
C SER A 82 -17.45 1.67 7.79
N VAL A 83 -18.40 1.06 7.07
CA VAL A 83 -18.94 -0.28 7.38
C VAL A 83 -17.83 -1.33 7.27
N PHE A 84 -17.04 -1.30 6.19
CA PHE A 84 -15.94 -2.23 5.98
C PHE A 84 -14.86 -2.10 7.07
N SER A 85 -14.51 -0.87 7.45
CA SER A 85 -13.56 -0.60 8.54
C SER A 85 -14.06 -1.16 9.88
N THR A 86 -15.35 -0.98 10.18
CA THR A 86 -15.97 -1.46 11.43
C THR A 86 -16.06 -2.98 11.48
N LEU A 87 -16.41 -3.61 10.36
CA LEU A 87 -16.51 -5.08 10.28
C LEU A 87 -15.15 -5.76 10.31
N ASN A 88 -14.12 -5.12 9.76
CA ASN A 88 -12.74 -5.63 9.77
C ASN A 88 -11.98 -5.38 11.08
N ASP A 89 -12.58 -4.76 12.06
CA ASP A 89 -11.96 -4.53 13.38
C ASP A 89 -11.55 -5.85 14.09
N ARG A 90 -12.06 -6.99 13.61
CA ARG A 90 -11.69 -8.35 14.06
C ARG A 90 -10.78 -9.11 13.08
N GLY A 91 -10.34 -8.49 11.97
CA GLY A 91 -9.47 -9.08 10.94
C GLY A 91 -8.27 -8.19 10.62
N LEU A 92 -7.81 -8.21 9.36
CA LEU A 92 -6.82 -7.25 8.86
C LEU A 92 -7.51 -5.90 8.57
N PRO A 93 -7.31 -4.87 9.40
CA PRO A 93 -7.94 -3.58 9.16
C PRO A 93 -7.46 -2.99 7.84
N LEU A 94 -8.34 -2.26 7.16
CA LEU A 94 -7.94 -1.46 6.01
C LEU A 94 -6.83 -0.48 6.44
N SER A 95 -5.74 -0.49 5.70
CA SER A 95 -4.69 0.48 5.95
C SER A 95 -5.20 1.89 5.62
N GLU A 96 -4.70 2.90 6.33
CA GLU A 96 -5.02 4.29 5.99
C GLU A 96 -4.64 4.62 4.54
N ALA A 97 -3.59 3.97 4.02
CA ALA A 97 -3.18 4.10 2.63
C ALA A 97 -4.26 3.61 1.64
N ASP A 98 -4.99 2.54 1.97
CA ASP A 98 -6.07 2.03 1.12
C ASP A 98 -7.25 3.01 1.09
N ILE A 99 -7.58 3.61 2.24
CA ILE A 99 -8.59 4.66 2.33
C ILE A 99 -8.18 5.86 1.48
N PHE A 100 -6.93 6.29 1.56
CA PHE A 100 -6.41 7.42 0.78
C PHE A 100 -6.41 7.11 -0.72
N LYS A 101 -6.01 5.90 -1.11
CA LYS A 101 -6.11 5.41 -2.49
C LYS A 101 -7.53 5.55 -3.03
N ALA A 102 -8.51 5.06 -2.27
CA ALA A 102 -9.92 5.11 -2.68
C ALA A 102 -10.41 6.56 -2.82
N LYS A 103 -10.09 7.44 -1.87
CA LYS A 103 -10.42 8.87 -1.92
C LYS A 103 -9.82 9.56 -3.14
N MET A 104 -8.53 9.33 -3.42
CA MET A 104 -7.85 9.88 -4.58
C MET A 104 -8.47 9.37 -5.89
N TYR A 105 -8.66 8.04 -6.00
CA TYR A 105 -9.23 7.42 -7.19
C TYR A 105 -10.61 7.97 -7.57
N ASN A 106 -11.46 8.25 -6.59
CA ASN A 106 -12.80 8.78 -6.84
C ASN A 106 -12.80 10.19 -7.38
N ARG A 107 -11.81 11.00 -6.99
CA ARG A 107 -11.73 12.39 -7.45
C ARG A 107 -11.08 12.52 -8.82
N ILE A 108 -10.35 11.51 -9.25
CA ILE A 108 -9.66 11.53 -10.54
C ILE A 108 -10.66 11.34 -11.69
N LYS A 109 -10.54 12.15 -12.74
CA LYS A 109 -11.34 12.02 -13.96
C LYS A 109 -11.13 10.64 -14.58
N LYS A 110 -12.20 10.10 -15.21
CA LYS A 110 -12.23 8.73 -15.77
C LYS A 110 -11.03 8.43 -16.68
N GLU A 111 -10.59 9.39 -17.47
CA GLU A 111 -9.46 9.29 -18.41
C GLU A 111 -8.11 9.02 -17.71
N TYR A 112 -7.91 9.55 -16.50
CA TYR A 112 -6.65 9.39 -15.73
C TYR A 112 -6.67 8.24 -14.72
N LYS A 113 -7.80 7.55 -14.56
CA LYS A 113 -7.92 6.46 -13.56
C LYS A 113 -6.96 5.31 -13.83
N LYS A 114 -6.78 4.92 -15.10
CA LYS A 114 -5.83 3.86 -15.48
C LYS A 114 -4.38 4.25 -15.13
N LEU A 115 -4.02 5.51 -15.41
CA LEU A 115 -2.69 6.03 -15.09
C LEU A 115 -2.46 6.02 -13.58
N PHE A 116 -3.44 6.49 -12.80
CA PHE A 116 -3.36 6.48 -11.34
C PHE A 116 -3.17 5.07 -10.77
N ILE A 117 -3.92 4.08 -11.26
CA ILE A 117 -3.79 2.68 -10.82
C ILE A 117 -2.37 2.19 -11.10
N LYS A 118 -1.83 2.47 -12.29
CA LYS A 118 -0.45 2.09 -12.65
C LYS A 118 0.56 2.77 -11.73
N GLN A 119 0.44 4.07 -11.49
CA GLN A 119 1.33 4.82 -10.59
C GLN A 119 1.27 4.28 -9.16
N TRP A 120 0.06 3.98 -8.66
CA TRP A 120 -0.09 3.41 -7.32
C TRP A 120 0.51 2.00 -7.20
N LYS A 121 0.31 1.15 -8.22
CA LYS A 121 0.92 -0.18 -8.28
C LYS A 121 2.45 -0.06 -8.22
N ASN A 122 3.04 0.76 -9.08
CA ASN A 122 4.48 1.00 -9.09
C ASN A 122 4.99 1.51 -7.73
N LEU A 123 4.30 2.48 -7.12
CA LEU A 123 4.63 2.99 -5.78
C LEU A 123 4.62 1.87 -4.74
N SER A 124 3.59 1.01 -4.76
CA SER A 124 3.46 -0.10 -3.81
C SER A 124 4.55 -1.15 -4.00
N GLU A 125 4.86 -1.53 -5.24
CA GLU A 125 5.93 -2.47 -5.56
C GLU A 125 7.29 -1.93 -5.14
N ARG A 126 7.55 -0.65 -5.42
CA ARG A 126 8.78 0.02 -5.03
C ARG A 126 8.90 0.18 -3.51
N ALA A 127 7.80 0.43 -2.80
CA ALA A 127 7.81 0.47 -1.33
C ALA A 127 8.21 -0.89 -0.75
N ILE A 128 7.61 -1.99 -1.24
CA ILE A 128 7.99 -3.35 -0.83
C ILE A 128 9.46 -3.61 -1.13
N TYR A 129 9.93 -3.22 -2.32
CA TYR A 129 11.34 -3.34 -2.69
C TYR A 129 12.25 -2.59 -1.73
N ALA A 130 11.92 -1.36 -1.38
CA ALA A 130 12.65 -0.55 -0.41
C ALA A 130 12.49 -1.01 1.06
N LYS A 131 11.80 -2.13 1.33
CA LYS A 131 11.44 -2.65 2.66
C LYS A 131 10.63 -1.65 3.49
N GLU A 132 9.78 -0.89 2.81
CA GLU A 132 8.86 0.07 3.40
C GLU A 132 7.40 -0.27 3.01
N ASN A 133 6.45 0.47 3.55
CA ASN A 133 5.05 0.35 3.16
C ASN A 133 4.45 1.73 2.83
N VAL A 134 3.41 1.73 2.00
CA VAL A 134 2.80 2.97 1.51
C VAL A 134 2.23 3.82 2.65
N GLN A 135 1.70 3.20 3.71
CA GLN A 135 1.18 3.95 4.86
C GLN A 135 2.28 4.73 5.56
N GLN A 136 3.47 4.16 5.70
CA GLN A 136 4.61 4.84 6.29
C GLN A 136 5.07 6.02 5.45
N LEU A 137 5.00 5.92 4.11
CA LEU A 137 5.29 7.05 3.23
C LEU A 137 4.36 8.23 3.48
N PHE A 138 3.07 7.98 3.75
CA PHE A 138 2.14 9.04 4.13
C PHE A 138 2.48 9.66 5.49
N TYR A 139 3.02 8.89 6.44
CA TYR A 139 3.53 9.45 7.69
C TYR A 139 4.71 10.38 7.44
N TYR A 140 5.69 9.98 6.65
CA TYR A 140 6.82 10.84 6.29
C TYR A 140 6.34 12.12 5.62
N TYR A 141 5.45 11.97 4.64
CA TYR A 141 4.89 13.12 3.92
C TYR A 141 4.05 14.04 4.81
N MET A 142 3.38 13.51 5.82
CA MET A 142 2.69 14.31 6.83
C MET A 142 3.65 15.25 7.56
N PHE A 143 4.82 14.77 7.98
CA PHE A 143 5.81 15.61 8.64
C PHE A 143 6.39 16.67 7.70
N TYR A 144 6.59 16.33 6.44
CA TYR A 144 6.97 17.32 5.42
C TYR A 144 5.92 18.43 5.28
N LEU A 145 4.63 18.07 5.20
CA LEU A 145 3.55 19.06 5.12
C LEU A 145 3.47 19.93 6.38
N ARG A 146 3.64 19.33 7.56
CA ARG A 146 3.69 20.09 8.84
C ARG A 146 4.85 21.08 8.86
N ALA A 147 6.01 20.68 8.39
CA ALA A 147 7.17 21.56 8.28
C ALA A 147 6.89 22.76 7.34
N LEU A 148 6.28 22.52 6.18
CA LEU A 148 5.87 23.58 5.26
C LEU A 148 4.82 24.52 5.86
N GLU A 149 3.88 23.96 6.64
CA GLU A 149 2.83 24.72 7.34
C GLU A 149 3.35 25.39 8.62
N LYS A 150 4.63 25.21 8.98
CA LYS A 150 5.26 25.68 10.24
C LYS A 150 4.46 25.22 11.47
N ASP A 151 3.91 24.00 11.42
CA ASP A 151 3.17 23.41 12.52
C ASP A 151 4.13 22.94 13.62
N THR A 152 4.13 23.68 14.76
CA THR A 152 4.96 23.42 15.94
C THR A 152 4.24 22.60 17.01
N ALA A 153 3.05 22.08 16.73
CA ALA A 153 2.30 21.27 17.69
C ALA A 153 3.09 20.01 18.09
N THR A 154 3.24 19.80 19.40
CA THR A 154 3.98 18.64 19.94
C THR A 154 3.21 17.34 19.79
N THR A 155 1.87 17.41 19.71
CA THR A 155 1.02 16.23 19.55
C THR A 155 0.89 15.84 18.07
N THR A 156 1.33 14.64 17.73
CA THR A 156 1.14 14.09 16.39
C THR A 156 -0.29 13.57 16.24
N LEU A 157 -1.01 14.12 15.28
CA LEU A 157 -2.33 13.62 14.91
C LEU A 157 -2.19 12.24 14.26
N GLY A 158 -3.18 11.36 14.48
CA GLY A 158 -3.29 10.13 13.68
C GLY A 158 -3.39 10.47 12.19
N LEU A 159 -2.86 9.60 11.35
CA LEU A 159 -2.70 9.83 9.91
C LEU A 159 -4.04 10.22 9.24
N ARG A 160 -5.09 9.46 9.50
CA ARG A 160 -6.44 9.73 8.98
C ARG A 160 -6.93 11.12 9.40
N ARG A 161 -6.79 11.46 10.68
CA ARG A 161 -7.23 12.75 11.22
C ARG A 161 -6.48 13.93 10.58
N PHE A 162 -5.18 13.77 10.32
CA PHE A 162 -4.38 14.79 9.66
C PHE A 162 -4.85 15.03 8.22
N TYR A 163 -5.03 13.96 7.43
CA TYR A 163 -5.41 14.08 6.02
C TYR A 163 -6.88 14.43 5.82
N SER A 164 -7.78 14.07 6.74
CA SER A 164 -9.22 14.40 6.63
C SER A 164 -9.54 15.86 6.86
N LYS A 165 -8.64 16.62 7.52
CA LYS A 165 -8.81 18.07 7.68
C LYS A 165 -9.01 18.75 6.32
N GLY A 166 -10.05 19.60 6.22
CA GLY A 166 -10.36 20.30 4.98
C GLY A 166 -10.82 19.39 3.84
N GLY A 167 -11.51 18.27 4.15
CA GLY A 167 -12.09 17.40 3.12
C GLY A 167 -11.05 16.63 2.31
N PHE A 168 -9.98 16.18 2.94
CA PHE A 168 -8.89 15.45 2.29
C PHE A 168 -8.09 16.23 1.24
N ASN A 169 -8.16 17.56 1.23
CA ASN A 169 -7.48 18.38 0.22
C ASN A 169 -5.97 18.14 0.13
N ARG A 170 -5.33 17.70 1.23
CA ARG A 170 -3.91 17.33 1.23
C ARG A 170 -3.59 16.12 0.34
N LEU A 171 -4.56 15.22 0.12
CA LEU A 171 -4.41 14.06 -0.78
C LEU A 171 -4.50 14.42 -2.26
N TYR A 172 -5.03 15.59 -2.58
CA TYR A 172 -5.32 15.95 -3.97
C TYR A 172 -4.28 16.88 -4.59
N LYS A 173 -3.14 17.07 -3.93
CA LYS A 173 -2.01 17.79 -4.49
C LYS A 173 -1.40 16.99 -5.65
N SER A 174 -1.18 17.65 -6.78
CA SER A 174 -0.71 17.00 -8.02
C SER A 174 0.64 16.30 -7.89
N ASN A 175 1.48 16.75 -6.98
CA ASN A 175 2.83 16.20 -6.73
C ASN A 175 2.89 15.17 -5.60
N LEU A 176 1.77 14.81 -4.97
CA LEU A 176 1.75 13.89 -3.84
C LEU A 176 2.44 12.56 -4.18
N LEU A 177 1.97 11.85 -5.22
CA LEU A 177 2.55 10.55 -5.58
C LEU A 177 4.03 10.66 -5.96
N LYS A 178 4.42 11.77 -6.64
CA LYS A 178 5.83 12.03 -6.94
C LYS A 178 6.68 12.19 -5.67
N HIS A 179 6.16 12.89 -4.65
CA HIS A 179 6.86 13.04 -3.38
C HIS A 179 6.94 11.71 -2.61
N LEU A 180 5.86 10.91 -2.58
CA LEU A 180 5.90 9.58 -1.95
C LEU A 180 6.92 8.67 -2.63
N ASP A 181 6.98 8.71 -3.96
CA ASP A 181 7.96 7.94 -4.73
C ASP A 181 9.40 8.42 -4.48
N LYS A 182 9.61 9.76 -4.42
CA LYS A 182 10.91 10.36 -4.10
C LYS A 182 11.42 9.95 -2.70
N ILE A 183 10.53 9.85 -1.70
CA ILE A 183 10.91 9.37 -0.36
C ILE A 183 11.54 7.97 -0.43
N LEU A 184 11.09 7.12 -1.35
CA LEU A 184 11.62 5.77 -1.51
C LEU A 184 13.09 5.74 -1.95
N ASP A 185 13.61 6.81 -2.55
CA ASP A 185 15.02 6.88 -2.92
C ASP A 185 15.92 6.69 -1.69
N LEU A 186 15.60 7.38 -0.58
CA LEU A 186 16.35 7.23 0.67
C LEU A 186 16.38 5.78 1.15
N TRP A 187 15.23 5.10 1.09
CA TRP A 187 15.09 3.74 1.62
C TRP A 187 15.65 2.68 0.68
N VAL A 188 15.65 2.93 -0.63
CA VAL A 188 16.39 2.07 -1.60
C VAL A 188 17.87 2.13 -1.31
N VAL A 189 18.44 3.33 -1.20
CA VAL A 189 19.86 3.52 -0.89
C VAL A 189 20.23 2.87 0.45
N MET A 190 19.46 3.11 1.49
CA MET A 190 19.75 2.60 2.83
C MET A 190 19.54 1.09 2.96
N ASN A 191 18.43 0.57 2.45
CA ASN A 191 18.01 -0.81 2.72
C ASN A 191 18.50 -1.80 1.66
N ARG A 192 18.84 -1.31 0.45
CA ARG A 192 19.32 -2.13 -0.67
C ARG A 192 20.78 -1.87 -1.02
N ARG A 193 21.35 -0.75 -0.54
CA ARG A 193 22.73 -0.35 -0.87
C ARG A 193 22.92 -0.14 -2.37
N GLU A 194 21.92 0.41 -3.00
CA GLU A 194 21.93 0.67 -4.44
C GLU A 194 22.07 2.17 -4.68
N THR A 195 22.82 2.51 -5.71
CA THR A 195 22.86 3.86 -6.27
C THR A 195 21.66 4.09 -7.17
N ILE A 196 21.26 5.33 -7.35
CA ILE A 196 20.12 5.70 -8.18
C ILE A 196 20.63 6.63 -9.29
N ASP A 197 20.33 6.26 -10.53
CA ASP A 197 20.70 7.07 -11.69
C ASP A 197 20.17 8.50 -11.53
N ASP A 198 20.93 9.47 -12.02
CA ASP A 198 20.67 10.91 -11.94
C ASP A 198 20.59 11.49 -10.50
N LYS A 199 21.14 10.76 -9.49
CA LYS A 199 21.20 11.22 -8.10
C LYS A 199 22.60 11.07 -7.50
N PRO A 200 23.51 12.04 -7.75
CA PRO A 200 24.91 11.95 -7.32
C PRO A 200 25.10 11.70 -5.82
N TRP A 201 24.21 12.24 -4.97
CA TRP A 201 24.27 12.03 -3.53
C TRP A 201 24.25 10.55 -3.11
N THR A 202 23.68 9.68 -3.96
CA THR A 202 23.62 8.22 -3.67
C THR A 202 24.97 7.53 -3.76
N GLU A 203 25.94 8.18 -4.38
CA GLU A 203 27.34 7.74 -4.47
C GLU A 203 28.24 8.45 -3.44
N ASN A 204 27.73 9.47 -2.76
CA ASN A 204 28.50 10.24 -1.79
C ASN A 204 28.67 9.44 -0.49
N ILE A 205 29.91 9.02 -0.25
CA ILE A 205 30.28 8.16 0.88
C ILE A 205 29.99 8.82 2.22
N ASP A 206 30.11 10.13 2.35
CA ASP A 206 29.90 10.82 3.62
C ASP A 206 28.41 10.90 3.95
N ILE A 207 27.55 11.14 2.97
CA ILE A 207 26.10 11.05 3.13
C ILE A 207 25.69 9.63 3.56
N ILE A 208 26.22 8.60 2.91
CA ILE A 208 25.93 7.20 3.25
C ILE A 208 26.36 6.88 4.70
N LYS A 209 27.57 7.33 5.12
CA LYS A 209 28.03 7.15 6.51
C LYS A 209 27.12 7.84 7.52
N ILE A 210 26.64 9.05 7.21
CA ILE A 210 25.69 9.76 8.09
C ILE A 210 24.39 8.99 8.22
N LEU A 211 23.80 8.55 7.10
CA LEU A 211 22.60 7.73 7.08
C LEU A 211 22.78 6.42 7.86
N ASP A 212 23.92 5.76 7.72
CA ASP A 212 24.25 4.54 8.47
C ASP A 212 24.37 4.81 9.97
N THR A 213 25.01 5.91 10.33
CA THR A 213 25.12 6.33 11.74
C THR A 213 23.75 6.59 12.32
N LEU A 214 22.87 7.32 11.60
CA LEU A 214 21.49 7.57 12.01
C LEU A 214 20.69 6.26 12.14
N SER A 215 20.90 5.30 11.24
CA SER A 215 20.21 4.00 11.30
C SER A 215 20.60 3.14 12.51
N SER A 216 21.72 3.45 13.15
CA SER A 216 22.19 2.78 14.36
C SER A 216 21.47 3.25 15.64
N TYR A 217 20.70 4.35 15.56
CA TYR A 217 19.95 4.84 16.70
C TYR A 217 18.78 3.89 17.03
N PRO A 218 18.48 3.68 18.32
CA PRO A 218 17.43 2.75 18.74
C PRO A 218 16.01 3.21 18.42
N ASN A 219 15.83 4.49 18.07
CA ASN A 219 14.55 5.04 17.63
C ASN A 219 14.60 5.52 16.19
N GLU A 220 13.47 5.53 15.53
CA GLU A 220 13.36 5.91 14.12
C GLU A 220 12.96 7.38 13.87
N SER A 221 12.95 8.21 14.94
CA SER A 221 12.51 9.61 14.84
C SER A 221 13.36 10.45 13.90
N TRP A 222 14.61 10.07 13.69
CA TRP A 222 15.52 10.71 12.74
C TRP A 222 15.04 10.63 11.29
N LYS A 223 14.22 9.65 10.94
CA LYS A 223 13.68 9.47 9.59
C LYS A 223 12.86 10.67 9.14
N TYR A 224 12.10 11.29 10.05
CA TYR A 224 11.24 12.42 9.71
C TYR A 224 11.98 13.66 9.25
N PRO A 225 12.94 14.22 10.02
CA PRO A 225 13.72 15.37 9.58
C PRO A 225 14.54 15.08 8.33
N VAL A 226 15.11 13.87 8.17
CA VAL A 226 15.83 13.47 6.97
C VAL A 226 14.92 13.51 5.74
N VAL A 227 13.71 12.97 5.82
CA VAL A 227 12.75 13.03 4.71
C VAL A 227 12.33 14.47 4.41
N VAL A 228 12.07 15.29 5.44
CA VAL A 228 11.72 16.71 5.26
C VAL A 228 12.84 17.44 4.52
N PHE A 229 14.07 17.25 4.94
CA PHE A 229 15.24 17.85 4.32
C PHE A 229 15.41 17.37 2.86
N TYR A 230 15.33 16.07 2.62
CA TYR A 230 15.45 15.48 1.30
C TYR A 230 14.37 15.97 0.32
N LEU A 231 13.10 16.06 0.75
CA LEU A 231 12.03 16.58 -0.10
C LEU A 231 12.20 18.08 -0.41
N SER A 232 12.82 18.82 0.49
CA SER A 232 13.03 20.27 0.32
C SER A 232 14.25 20.62 -0.51
N HIS A 233 15.33 19.82 -0.44
CA HIS A 233 16.65 20.16 -0.97
C HIS A 233 17.28 19.07 -1.85
N GLY A 234 16.75 17.85 -1.86
CA GLY A 234 17.38 16.68 -2.50
C GLY A 234 17.55 16.73 -4.04
N GLU A 235 17.11 17.81 -4.70
CA GLU A 235 17.37 18.06 -6.13
C GLU A 235 18.35 19.23 -6.33
N LYS A 236 18.90 19.76 -5.24
CA LYS A 236 19.81 20.90 -5.26
C LYS A 236 21.22 20.45 -4.89
N GLU A 237 22.23 21.13 -5.42
CA GLU A 237 23.63 20.93 -4.98
C GLU A 237 23.80 21.14 -3.46
N GLU A 238 22.93 21.97 -2.86
CA GLU A 238 22.87 22.20 -1.42
C GLU A 238 22.59 20.93 -0.59
N PHE A 239 22.00 19.88 -1.17
CA PHE A 239 21.73 18.65 -0.44
C PHE A 239 23.04 17.99 0.02
N GLU A 240 24.07 17.99 -0.82
CA GLU A 240 25.38 17.44 -0.50
C GLU A 240 26.19 18.31 0.47
N LEU A 241 25.92 19.63 0.50
CA LEU A 241 26.61 20.57 1.36
C LEU A 241 26.08 20.59 2.80
N TYR A 242 24.79 20.34 3.01
CA TYR A 242 24.12 20.54 4.29
C TYR A 242 23.57 19.26 4.92
N PHE A 243 23.64 18.13 4.24
CA PHE A 243 23.25 16.84 4.82
C PHE A 243 24.38 16.26 5.66
#